data_48963d9b603de850674cc6cbfb3a1c13
#
_entry.id   48963d9b603de850674cc6cbfb3a1c13
#
_cell.length_a   1.000
_cell.length_b   1.000
_cell.length_c   1.000
_cell.angle_alpha   90.00
_cell.angle_beta   90.00
_cell.angle_gamma   90.00
#
_symmetry.space_group_name_H-M   'P 1'
#
loop_
_entity.id
_entity.type
_entity.pdbx_description
1 polymer ?
#
loop_
_entity_poly.entity_id
_entity_poly.type
_entity_poly.pdbx_seq_one_letter_code
_entity_poly.pdbx_strand_id
1 'polypeptide(L)'
;NQIIYKCIMEKVIYNLVFNRKKQLNAEGKALIQVEAYLNRQKRYFSTKVYVKPCQWDNKRRSIKNHPNMDALNLYLQNYVMELERDELEKRQANNGFSLKDLREEASSTSTSSSFLVFMREEILHSNLKESTLKNHLSTLHVLSLYKKDVLFKDINFNFLCDFEYFLLKQEYHRNTIAKHMKHLKRYINLAINKELFELHKYPFRKYKIKYQESKRTHLTPEELGRLENLKLDGQRTLRRCLDMFLFSCYTGLRFSDIVSITKENFLIIDDKVWLVYSSVKTDVSVRLPLFLLFEGKSLPIYERYKNAPRTLFGVPLSSNSNVNKQLRRISQLASIDKKVSFHTARHTNATL
;
A
#
# COMPACT_ATOMS: atom_id res chain seq x y z
N ASN A 1 -10.33 -12.33 65.45
CA ASN A 1 -9.75 -13.09 64.33
C ASN A 1 -10.40 -12.63 63.03
N GLN A 2 -9.86 -11.57 62.44
CA GLN A 2 -10.19 -11.17 61.06
C GLN A 2 -9.39 -12.07 60.13
N ILE A 3 -10.07 -12.94 59.40
CA ILE A 3 -9.49 -13.73 58.30
C ILE A 3 -9.48 -12.75 57.12
N ILE A 4 -8.29 -12.20 56.82
CA ILE A 4 -8.03 -11.44 55.60
C ILE A 4 -7.95 -12.48 54.50
N TYR A 5 -9.03 -12.69 53.76
CA TYR A 5 -8.97 -13.40 52.45
C TYR A 5 -8.20 -12.52 51.49
N LYS A 6 -6.92 -12.86 51.33
CA LYS A 6 -6.08 -12.33 50.25
C LYS A 6 -6.61 -12.90 48.94
N CYS A 7 -7.53 -12.21 48.31
CA CYS A 7 -8.04 -12.58 47.00
C CYS A 7 -6.89 -12.38 46.00
N ILE A 8 -6.12 -13.45 45.75
CA ILE A 8 -5.16 -13.47 44.66
C ILE A 8 -5.99 -13.55 43.41
N MET A 9 -6.19 -12.39 42.75
CA MET A 9 -6.81 -12.36 41.45
C MET A 9 -5.88 -13.04 40.44
N GLU A 10 -6.15 -14.31 40.12
CA GLU A 10 -5.41 -15.05 39.10
C GLU A 10 -5.60 -14.38 37.74
N LYS A 11 -4.51 -13.97 37.12
CA LYS A 11 -4.51 -13.33 35.79
C LYS A 11 -4.72 -14.39 34.72
N VAL A 12 -5.49 -14.06 33.66
CA VAL A 12 -5.58 -14.91 32.45
C VAL A 12 -4.26 -14.87 31.72
N ILE A 13 -3.77 -16.04 31.31
CA ILE A 13 -2.57 -16.17 30.49
C ILE A 13 -2.99 -16.36 29.03
N TYR A 14 -2.56 -15.45 28.16
CA TYR A 14 -2.83 -15.50 26.73
C TYR A 14 -1.61 -15.99 25.95
N ASN A 15 -1.79 -16.98 25.08
CA ASN A 15 -0.74 -17.55 24.26
C ASN A 15 -1.20 -17.71 22.80
N LEU A 16 -0.32 -17.38 21.84
CA LEU A 16 -0.56 -17.70 20.44
C LEU A 16 -0.26 -19.18 20.17
N VAL A 17 -1.19 -19.89 19.56
CA VAL A 17 -1.10 -21.33 19.23
C VAL A 17 -1.37 -21.52 17.74
N PHE A 18 -0.41 -22.13 17.04
CA PHE A 18 -0.52 -22.46 15.64
C PHE A 18 -0.99 -23.90 15.42
N ASN A 19 -1.88 -24.11 14.48
CA ASN A 19 -2.33 -25.43 14.02
C ASN A 19 -2.74 -26.39 15.17
N ARG A 20 -3.52 -25.94 16.13
CA ARG A 20 -3.98 -26.76 17.26
C ARG A 20 -4.68 -28.05 16.82
N LYS A 21 -5.46 -28.00 15.73
CA LYS A 21 -6.21 -29.15 15.20
C LYS A 21 -5.35 -30.10 14.36
N LYS A 22 -4.07 -29.79 14.14
CA LYS A 22 -3.14 -30.55 13.28
C LYS A 22 -3.66 -30.77 11.86
N GLN A 23 -4.40 -29.83 11.32
CA GLN A 23 -5.00 -29.87 9.99
C GLN A 23 -4.62 -28.64 9.18
N LEU A 24 -4.30 -28.84 7.92
CA LEU A 24 -4.05 -27.77 6.95
C LEU A 24 -5.29 -27.61 6.05
N ASN A 25 -5.55 -26.37 5.64
CA ASN A 25 -6.59 -26.11 4.65
C ASN A 25 -6.11 -26.49 3.23
N ALA A 26 -6.98 -26.32 2.21
CA ALA A 26 -6.69 -26.65 0.82
C ALA A 26 -5.46 -25.90 0.25
N GLU A 27 -5.06 -24.78 0.88
CA GLU A 27 -3.88 -23.99 0.49
C GLU A 27 -2.60 -24.37 1.27
N GLY A 28 -2.63 -25.43 2.07
CA GLY A 28 -1.51 -25.85 2.91
C GLY A 28 -1.21 -24.92 4.08
N LYS A 29 -2.20 -24.13 4.53
CA LYS A 29 -2.10 -23.18 5.64
C LYS A 29 -2.87 -23.67 6.85
N ALA A 30 -2.45 -23.28 8.06
CA ALA A 30 -3.17 -23.54 9.29
C ALA A 30 -3.49 -22.26 10.06
N LEU A 31 -4.54 -22.33 10.86
CA LEU A 31 -5.05 -21.22 11.66
C LEU A 31 -4.14 -20.96 12.88
N ILE A 32 -3.89 -19.68 13.15
CA ILE A 32 -3.35 -19.21 14.42
C ILE A 32 -4.54 -18.88 15.34
N GLN A 33 -4.47 -19.36 16.59
CA GLN A 33 -5.47 -19.08 17.63
C GLN A 33 -4.81 -18.45 18.85
N VAL A 34 -5.58 -17.71 19.66
CA VAL A 34 -5.17 -17.31 21.00
C VAL A 34 -5.74 -18.31 22.00
N GLU A 35 -4.88 -18.92 22.80
CA GLU A 35 -5.26 -19.71 23.97
C GLU A 35 -5.34 -18.77 25.17
N ALA A 36 -6.50 -18.69 25.83
CA ALA A 36 -6.66 -18.08 27.15
C ALA A 36 -6.71 -19.19 28.20
N TYR A 37 -5.89 -19.09 29.24
CA TYR A 37 -5.78 -20.06 30.32
C TYR A 37 -6.03 -19.39 31.67
N LEU A 38 -7.00 -19.96 32.42
CA LEU A 38 -7.32 -19.53 33.79
C LEU A 38 -7.86 -20.70 34.58
N ASN A 39 -7.40 -20.89 35.81
CA ASN A 39 -7.91 -21.89 36.77
C ASN A 39 -8.04 -23.31 36.16
N ARG A 40 -6.99 -23.78 35.49
CA ARG A 40 -6.92 -25.10 34.80
C ARG A 40 -7.90 -25.25 33.64
N GLN A 41 -8.60 -24.17 33.24
CA GLN A 41 -9.46 -24.17 32.09
C GLN A 41 -8.77 -23.47 30.91
N LYS A 42 -9.09 -23.90 29.69
CA LYS A 42 -8.57 -23.32 28.46
C LYS A 42 -9.70 -22.95 27.55
N ARG A 43 -9.56 -21.78 26.91
CA ARG A 43 -10.44 -21.32 25.84
C ARG A 43 -9.61 -20.86 24.67
N TYR A 44 -10.10 -21.10 23.45
CA TYR A 44 -9.37 -20.78 22.21
C TYR A 44 -10.18 -19.80 21.36
N PHE A 45 -9.52 -18.74 20.92
CA PHE A 45 -10.09 -17.71 20.08
C PHE A 45 -9.46 -17.75 18.69
N SER A 46 -10.27 -17.68 17.64
CA SER A 46 -9.79 -17.71 16.27
C SER A 46 -9.31 -16.31 15.85
N THR A 47 -8.05 -16.20 15.40
CA THR A 47 -7.54 -14.94 14.85
C THR A 47 -7.89 -14.75 13.37
N LYS A 48 -8.47 -15.76 12.72
CA LYS A 48 -8.70 -15.84 11.26
C LYS A 48 -7.41 -15.69 10.42
N VAL A 49 -6.24 -15.70 11.04
CA VAL A 49 -4.95 -15.65 10.36
C VAL A 49 -4.49 -17.06 10.04
N TYR A 50 -4.24 -17.33 8.76
CA TYR A 50 -3.76 -18.62 8.26
C TYR A 50 -2.38 -18.42 7.64
N VAL A 51 -1.40 -19.24 8.10
CA VAL A 51 -0.03 -19.24 7.57
C VAL A 51 0.44 -20.67 7.28
N LYS A 52 1.47 -20.79 6.43
CA LYS A 52 2.11 -22.10 6.19
C LYS A 52 2.96 -22.52 7.41
N PRO A 53 3.19 -23.82 7.65
CA PRO A 53 4.03 -24.29 8.77
C PRO A 53 5.44 -23.68 8.77
N CYS A 54 6.06 -23.46 7.59
CA CYS A 54 7.38 -22.83 7.49
C CYS A 54 7.39 -21.33 7.86
N GLN A 55 6.21 -20.70 7.93
CA GLN A 55 6.04 -19.29 8.26
C GLN A 55 5.73 -19.06 9.75
N TRP A 56 5.75 -20.09 10.58
CA TRP A 56 5.53 -20.00 12.02
C TRP A 56 6.78 -20.33 12.82
N ASP A 57 7.05 -19.54 13.85
CA ASP A 57 8.10 -19.79 14.83
C ASP A 57 7.49 -20.23 16.18
N ASN A 58 7.66 -21.51 16.52
CA ASN A 58 7.10 -22.06 17.75
C ASN A 58 7.74 -21.52 19.04
N LYS A 59 9.04 -21.14 18.99
CA LYS A 59 9.75 -20.61 20.16
C LYS A 59 9.33 -19.17 20.46
N ARG A 60 9.28 -18.33 19.41
CA ARG A 60 8.88 -16.92 19.53
C ARG A 60 7.36 -16.73 19.48
N ARG A 61 6.60 -17.76 19.12
CA ARG A 61 5.15 -17.70 18.89
C ARG A 61 4.76 -16.54 17.96
N SER A 62 5.46 -16.42 16.86
CA SER A 62 5.31 -15.32 15.90
C SER A 62 5.42 -15.82 14.46
N ILE A 63 4.91 -15.03 13.54
CA ILE A 63 5.03 -15.26 12.10
C ILE A 63 6.43 -14.86 11.67
N LYS A 64 7.08 -15.69 10.82
CA LYS A 64 8.36 -15.45 10.17
C LYS A 64 8.26 -15.73 8.67
N ASN A 65 9.19 -15.21 7.89
CA ASN A 65 9.31 -15.50 6.45
C ASN A 65 7.99 -15.31 5.66
N HIS A 66 7.17 -14.33 6.08
CA HIS A 66 5.93 -13.97 5.40
C HIS A 66 6.06 -12.54 4.82
N PRO A 67 5.57 -12.26 3.59
CA PRO A 67 5.67 -10.91 3.00
C PRO A 67 5.11 -9.79 3.89
N ASN A 68 4.07 -10.09 4.66
CA ASN A 68 3.41 -9.16 5.58
C ASN A 68 3.69 -9.52 7.06
N MET A 69 4.87 -10.03 7.37
CA MET A 69 5.23 -10.55 8.70
C MET A 69 4.95 -9.55 9.83
N ASP A 70 5.45 -8.33 9.69
CA ASP A 70 5.34 -7.31 10.73
C ASP A 70 3.88 -6.87 10.96
N ALA A 71 3.12 -6.70 9.88
CA ALA A 71 1.71 -6.34 9.97
C ALA A 71 0.87 -7.43 10.63
N LEU A 72 1.12 -8.69 10.29
CA LEU A 72 0.41 -9.83 10.88
C LEU A 72 0.79 -10.06 12.34
N ASN A 73 2.07 -9.92 12.70
CA ASN A 73 2.50 -10.01 14.09
C ASN A 73 1.91 -8.89 14.93
N LEU A 74 1.88 -7.67 14.43
CA LEU A 74 1.22 -6.53 15.09
C LEU A 74 -0.29 -6.79 15.26
N TYR A 75 -0.95 -7.34 14.23
CA TYR A 75 -2.36 -7.73 14.33
C TYR A 75 -2.59 -8.75 15.46
N LEU A 76 -1.77 -9.80 15.53
CA LEU A 76 -1.88 -10.83 16.57
C LEU A 76 -1.65 -10.26 17.97
N GLN A 77 -0.70 -9.34 18.13
CA GLN A 77 -0.47 -8.65 19.42
C GLN A 77 -1.67 -7.79 19.81
N ASN A 78 -2.20 -6.99 18.87
CA ASN A 78 -3.39 -6.18 19.13
C ASN A 78 -4.60 -7.05 19.50
N TYR A 79 -4.77 -8.21 18.87
CA TYR A 79 -5.83 -9.15 19.18
C TYR A 79 -5.74 -9.65 20.63
N VAL A 80 -4.53 -9.98 21.11
CA VAL A 80 -4.30 -10.33 22.51
C VAL A 80 -4.61 -9.17 23.45
N MET A 81 -4.17 -7.96 23.11
CA MET A 81 -4.47 -6.74 23.90
C MET A 81 -5.97 -6.45 23.99
N GLU A 82 -6.75 -6.74 22.96
CA GLU A 82 -8.20 -6.61 22.98
C GLU A 82 -8.85 -7.61 23.96
N LEU A 83 -8.38 -8.84 23.98
CA LEU A 83 -8.85 -9.84 24.97
C LEU A 83 -8.47 -9.46 26.40
N GLU A 84 -7.26 -8.93 26.61
CA GLU A 84 -6.83 -8.40 27.93
C GLU A 84 -7.70 -7.22 28.37
N ARG A 85 -8.09 -6.34 27.46
CA ARG A 85 -8.98 -5.23 27.74
C ARG A 85 -10.40 -5.70 28.08
N ASP A 86 -10.96 -6.66 27.32
CA ASP A 86 -12.28 -7.24 27.60
C ASP A 86 -12.30 -7.94 28.96
N GLU A 87 -11.20 -8.64 29.32
CA GLU A 87 -11.01 -9.21 30.67
C GLU A 87 -11.08 -8.12 31.74
N LEU A 88 -10.33 -7.03 31.56
CA LEU A 88 -10.25 -5.94 32.53
C LEU A 88 -11.62 -5.25 32.73
N GLU A 89 -12.32 -4.95 31.64
CA GLU A 89 -13.64 -4.34 31.68
C GLU A 89 -14.66 -5.22 32.41
N LYS A 90 -14.63 -6.54 32.16
CA LYS A 90 -15.54 -7.51 32.81
C LYS A 90 -15.21 -7.75 34.27
N ARG A 91 -13.93 -7.75 34.64
CA ARG A 91 -13.51 -7.81 36.05
C ARG A 91 -13.92 -6.56 36.84
N GLN A 92 -13.93 -5.38 36.18
CA GLN A 92 -14.41 -4.14 36.82
C GLN A 92 -15.94 -4.13 36.97
N ALA A 93 -16.67 -4.77 36.06
CA ALA A 93 -18.13 -4.79 36.08
C ALA A 93 -18.72 -5.86 37.02
N ASN A 94 -18.01 -6.98 37.26
CA ASN A 94 -18.49 -8.11 38.04
C ASN A 94 -17.41 -8.67 39.00
N ASN A 95 -17.80 -9.00 40.23
CA ASN A 95 -16.93 -9.60 41.24
C ASN A 95 -16.57 -11.10 41.00
N GLY A 96 -17.07 -11.71 39.93
CA GLY A 96 -16.76 -13.10 39.56
C GLY A 96 -16.52 -13.21 38.06
N PHE A 97 -15.25 -13.29 37.63
CA PHE A 97 -14.86 -13.45 36.23
C PHE A 97 -14.55 -14.90 35.90
N SER A 98 -15.04 -15.41 34.80
CA SER A 98 -14.69 -16.71 34.23
C SER A 98 -14.27 -16.62 32.76
N LEU A 99 -13.53 -17.63 32.23
CA LEU A 99 -13.18 -17.66 30.81
C LEU A 99 -14.41 -17.67 29.87
N LYS A 100 -15.58 -18.06 30.38
CA LYS A 100 -16.84 -18.04 29.61
C LYS A 100 -17.32 -16.62 29.36
N ASP A 101 -16.93 -15.67 30.19
CA ASP A 101 -17.33 -14.27 30.07
C ASP A 101 -16.49 -13.55 29.01
N LEU A 102 -15.29 -14.01 28.72
CA LEU A 102 -14.57 -13.52 27.54
C LEU A 102 -15.41 -13.79 26.31
N ARG A 103 -15.64 -12.78 25.50
CA ARG A 103 -16.44 -12.93 24.29
C ARG A 103 -15.75 -13.90 23.35
N GLU A 104 -16.50 -14.88 22.85
CA GLU A 104 -16.09 -15.50 21.60
C GLU A 104 -16.13 -14.40 20.55
N GLU A 105 -14.99 -14.19 19.91
CA GLU A 105 -14.98 -13.39 18.75
C GLU A 105 -16.08 -13.87 17.83
N ALA A 106 -16.72 -12.91 17.25
CA ALA A 106 -17.73 -13.08 16.24
C ALA A 106 -19.14 -13.31 16.66
N SER A 107 -19.53 -12.97 17.77
CA SER A 107 -20.83 -12.36 17.86
C SER A 107 -20.65 -10.84 18.06
N SER A 108 -20.12 -10.19 17.01
CA SER A 108 -20.68 -9.00 16.43
C SER A 108 -21.12 -7.84 17.33
N THR A 109 -20.35 -7.36 18.33
CA THR A 109 -20.76 -6.03 18.85
C THR A 109 -19.61 -5.12 19.28
N SER A 110 -18.40 -5.60 19.58
CA SER A 110 -17.30 -4.68 19.91
C SER A 110 -16.24 -4.51 18.80
N THR A 111 -15.86 -5.57 18.10
CA THR A 111 -15.02 -5.49 16.88
C THR A 111 -15.81 -4.94 15.70
N SER A 112 -17.12 -5.22 15.61
CA SER A 112 -18.02 -4.61 14.64
C SER A 112 -18.28 -3.13 14.88
N SER A 113 -17.95 -2.62 16.05
CA SER A 113 -18.07 -1.19 16.33
C SER A 113 -16.85 -0.37 15.92
N SER A 114 -15.66 -0.98 15.78
CA SER A 114 -14.44 -0.27 15.38
C SER A 114 -14.29 -0.23 13.87
N PHE A 115 -14.35 0.97 13.33
CA PHE A 115 -14.09 1.21 11.90
C PHE A 115 -12.63 0.96 11.52
N LEU A 116 -11.68 1.20 12.42
CA LEU A 116 -10.25 0.95 12.16
C LEU A 116 -9.98 -0.54 11.98
N VAL A 117 -10.57 -1.38 12.83
CA VAL A 117 -10.45 -2.84 12.72
C VAL A 117 -11.08 -3.32 11.43
N PHE A 118 -12.31 -2.92 11.15
CA PHE A 118 -13.00 -3.22 9.89
C PHE A 118 -12.16 -2.81 8.67
N MET A 119 -11.68 -1.56 8.63
CA MET A 119 -10.88 -1.07 7.51
C MET A 119 -9.59 -1.89 7.32
N ARG A 120 -8.93 -2.28 8.42
CA ARG A 120 -7.73 -3.13 8.38
C ARG A 120 -8.02 -4.50 7.79
N GLU A 121 -9.07 -5.17 8.26
CA GLU A 121 -9.47 -6.48 7.75
C GLU A 121 -9.81 -6.44 6.27
N GLU A 122 -10.58 -5.45 5.84
CA GLU A 122 -10.93 -5.28 4.43
C GLU A 122 -9.70 -4.99 3.54
N ILE A 123 -8.71 -4.26 4.05
CA ILE A 123 -7.45 -4.05 3.34
C ILE A 123 -6.70 -5.38 3.19
N LEU A 124 -6.58 -6.16 4.26
CA LEU A 124 -5.81 -7.41 4.27
C LEU A 124 -6.47 -8.51 3.43
N HIS A 125 -7.79 -8.56 3.36
CA HIS A 125 -8.54 -9.52 2.54
C HIS A 125 -8.72 -9.08 1.08
N SER A 126 -8.28 -7.86 0.73
CA SER A 126 -8.44 -7.35 -0.63
C SER A 126 -7.40 -7.91 -1.60
N ASN A 127 -7.83 -8.24 -2.83
CA ASN A 127 -6.94 -8.61 -3.95
C ASN A 127 -6.31 -7.38 -4.62
N LEU A 128 -5.93 -6.37 -3.84
CA LEU A 128 -5.33 -5.15 -4.38
C LEU A 128 -3.86 -5.37 -4.74
N LYS A 129 -3.40 -4.71 -5.81
CA LYS A 129 -1.97 -4.67 -6.14
C LYS A 129 -1.18 -4.10 -4.95
N GLU A 130 0.02 -4.62 -4.69
CA GLU A 130 0.85 -4.27 -3.52
C GLU A 130 1.01 -2.74 -3.31
N SER A 131 1.24 -1.99 -4.40
CA SER A 131 1.35 -0.53 -4.34
C SER A 131 0.05 0.17 -3.90
N THR A 132 -1.11 -0.38 -4.27
CA THR A 132 -2.42 0.10 -3.85
C THR A 132 -2.66 -0.24 -2.37
N LEU A 133 -2.32 -1.48 -1.97
CA LEU A 133 -2.39 -1.93 -0.58
C LEU A 133 -1.59 -0.99 0.35
N LYS A 134 -0.34 -0.67 0.01
CA LYS A 134 0.51 0.28 0.75
C LYS A 134 -0.15 1.65 0.91
N ASN A 135 -0.84 2.15 -0.12
CA ASN A 135 -1.56 3.42 -0.06
C ASN A 135 -2.76 3.37 0.91
N HIS A 136 -3.51 2.27 0.93
CA HIS A 136 -4.63 2.08 1.85
C HIS A 136 -4.15 1.94 3.30
N LEU A 137 -3.08 1.14 3.54
CA LEU A 137 -2.44 1.02 4.85
C LEU A 137 -1.90 2.37 5.35
N SER A 138 -1.32 3.19 4.47
CA SER A 138 -0.91 4.55 4.82
C SER A 138 -2.09 5.40 5.32
N THR A 139 -3.28 5.26 4.73
CA THR A 139 -4.47 5.97 5.20
C THR A 139 -4.93 5.45 6.55
N LEU A 140 -4.95 4.14 6.75
CA LEU A 140 -5.28 3.52 8.03
C LEU A 140 -4.33 4.01 9.14
N HIS A 141 -3.02 4.04 8.86
CA HIS A 141 -2.02 4.54 9.80
C HIS A 141 -2.27 6.00 10.17
N VAL A 142 -2.48 6.87 9.18
CA VAL A 142 -2.76 8.31 9.44
C VAL A 142 -4.05 8.49 10.22
N LEU A 143 -5.07 7.68 9.96
CA LEU A 143 -6.33 7.71 10.71
C LEU A 143 -6.13 7.27 12.17
N SER A 144 -5.30 6.26 12.42
CA SER A 144 -4.95 5.81 13.78
C SER A 144 -4.11 6.83 14.57
N LEU A 145 -3.30 7.65 13.88
CA LEU A 145 -2.61 8.79 14.50
C LEU A 145 -3.57 9.91 14.91
N TYR A 146 -4.62 10.14 14.11
CA TYR A 146 -5.65 11.11 14.43
C TYR A 146 -6.47 10.69 15.65
N LYS A 147 -6.96 9.44 15.68
CA LYS A 147 -7.74 8.89 16.78
C LYS A 147 -7.41 7.41 16.96
N LYS A 148 -6.98 7.02 18.16
CA LYS A 148 -6.53 5.64 18.46
C LYS A 148 -7.62 4.60 18.22
N ASP A 149 -8.88 4.95 18.46
CA ASP A 149 -10.04 4.12 18.17
C ASP A 149 -11.13 4.96 17.50
N VAL A 150 -11.55 4.55 16.30
CA VAL A 150 -12.63 5.17 15.52
C VAL A 150 -13.78 4.18 15.45
N LEU A 151 -14.87 4.47 16.13
CA LEU A 151 -16.07 3.65 16.10
C LEU A 151 -16.97 4.07 14.93
N PHE A 152 -17.77 3.14 14.40
CA PHE A 152 -18.74 3.47 13.34
C PHE A 152 -19.70 4.60 13.76
N LYS A 153 -20.13 4.63 15.03
CA LYS A 153 -21.00 5.68 15.57
C LYS A 153 -20.39 7.08 15.55
N ASP A 154 -19.04 7.18 15.56
CA ASP A 154 -18.32 8.46 15.58
C ASP A 154 -18.22 9.06 14.16
N ILE A 155 -18.42 8.25 13.12
CA ILE A 155 -18.25 8.65 11.73
C ILE A 155 -19.45 9.46 11.29
N ASN A 156 -19.33 10.77 11.30
CA ASN A 156 -20.33 11.72 10.85
C ASN A 156 -19.66 12.85 10.05
N PHE A 157 -20.44 13.84 9.66
CA PHE A 157 -19.91 14.98 8.91
C PHE A 157 -18.81 15.75 9.67
N ASN A 158 -19.00 15.99 10.96
CA ASN A 158 -18.02 16.71 11.80
C ASN A 158 -16.71 15.93 11.89
N PHE A 159 -16.79 14.59 12.07
CA PHE A 159 -15.61 13.73 12.06
C PHE A 159 -14.77 13.89 10.77
N LEU A 160 -15.40 13.98 9.60
CA LEU A 160 -14.68 14.21 8.35
C LEU A 160 -14.02 15.59 8.31
N CYS A 161 -14.71 16.62 8.79
CA CYS A 161 -14.17 17.97 8.87
C CYS A 161 -12.99 18.05 9.84
N ASP A 162 -13.10 17.44 11.01
CA ASP A 162 -12.06 17.41 12.04
C ASP A 162 -10.83 16.63 11.56
N PHE A 163 -11.04 15.51 10.87
CA PHE A 163 -9.94 14.75 10.27
C PHE A 163 -9.26 15.53 9.13
N GLU A 164 -10.02 16.25 8.26
CA GLU A 164 -9.45 17.15 7.26
C GLU A 164 -8.61 18.23 7.92
N TYR A 165 -9.12 18.85 8.99
CA TYR A 165 -8.41 19.88 9.75
C TYR A 165 -7.12 19.34 10.38
N PHE A 166 -7.16 18.14 10.98
CA PHE A 166 -5.98 17.47 11.49
C PHE A 166 -4.92 17.30 10.40
N LEU A 167 -5.32 16.83 9.21
CA LEU A 167 -4.39 16.63 8.08
C LEU A 167 -3.80 17.96 7.60
N LEU A 168 -4.59 19.03 7.57
CA LEU A 168 -4.10 20.37 7.22
C LEU A 168 -3.09 20.88 8.24
N LYS A 169 -3.33 20.67 9.53
CA LYS A 169 -2.39 21.04 10.61
C LYS A 169 -1.08 20.25 10.54
N GLN A 170 -1.12 19.03 10.01
CA GLN A 170 0.08 18.22 9.72
C GLN A 170 0.71 18.57 8.35
N GLU A 171 0.35 19.69 7.74
CA GLU A 171 0.89 20.21 6.48
C GLU A 171 0.73 19.26 5.27
N TYR A 172 -0.25 18.35 5.30
CA TYR A 172 -0.53 17.50 4.14
C TYR A 172 -1.02 18.32 2.95
N HIS A 173 -0.44 18.07 1.77
CA HIS A 173 -0.89 18.68 0.53
C HIS A 173 -2.35 18.31 0.23
N ARG A 174 -3.13 19.26 -0.32
CA ARG A 174 -4.58 19.12 -0.57
C ARG A 174 -4.95 17.81 -1.30
N ASN A 175 -4.19 17.44 -2.34
CA ASN A 175 -4.44 16.20 -3.07
C ASN A 175 -4.12 14.93 -2.27
N THR A 176 -3.22 15.01 -1.30
CA THR A 176 -2.95 13.91 -0.36
C THR A 176 -4.11 13.74 0.62
N ILE A 177 -4.68 14.86 1.11
CA ILE A 177 -5.90 14.87 1.93
C ILE A 177 -7.05 14.25 1.15
N ALA A 178 -7.26 14.69 -0.10
CA ALA A 178 -8.28 14.13 -0.99
C ALA A 178 -8.12 12.61 -1.19
N LYS A 179 -6.87 12.12 -1.28
CA LYS A 179 -6.59 10.66 -1.36
C LYS A 179 -7.06 9.95 -0.10
N HIS A 180 -6.73 10.44 1.09
CA HIS A 180 -7.16 9.85 2.35
C HIS A 180 -8.70 9.86 2.48
N MET A 181 -9.35 10.96 2.12
CA MET A 181 -10.82 11.06 2.12
C MET A 181 -11.48 10.10 1.11
N LYS A 182 -10.88 9.87 -0.07
CA LYS A 182 -11.35 8.85 -1.01
C LYS A 182 -11.30 7.45 -0.43
N HIS A 183 -10.22 7.12 0.27
CA HIS A 183 -10.10 5.82 0.93
C HIS A 183 -11.15 5.66 2.02
N LEU A 184 -11.35 6.66 2.89
CA LEU A 184 -12.43 6.64 3.88
C LEU A 184 -13.80 6.43 3.22
N LYS A 185 -14.09 7.20 2.17
CA LYS A 185 -15.35 7.06 1.41
C LYS A 185 -15.54 5.64 0.91
N ARG A 186 -14.49 5.01 0.36
CA ARG A 186 -14.53 3.62 -0.11
C ARG A 186 -14.93 2.66 1.00
N TYR A 187 -14.28 2.75 2.18
CA TYR A 187 -14.53 1.80 3.28
C TYR A 187 -15.85 2.05 3.98
N ILE A 188 -16.32 3.31 4.06
CA ILE A 188 -17.67 3.61 4.56
C ILE A 188 -18.73 3.04 3.60
N ASN A 189 -18.57 3.19 2.29
CA ASN A 189 -19.47 2.57 1.32
C ASN A 189 -19.46 1.03 1.42
N LEU A 190 -18.28 0.43 1.64
CA LEU A 190 -18.18 -1.00 1.84
C LEU A 190 -18.88 -1.45 3.14
N ALA A 191 -18.76 -0.66 4.20
CA ALA A 191 -19.46 -0.91 5.47
C ALA A 191 -20.99 -0.80 5.31
N ILE A 192 -21.49 0.13 4.50
CA ILE A 192 -22.91 0.22 4.16
C ILE A 192 -23.37 -1.03 3.41
N ASN A 193 -22.60 -1.47 2.40
CA ASN A 193 -22.94 -2.68 1.63
C ASN A 193 -22.91 -3.95 2.48
N LYS A 194 -22.17 -3.96 3.59
CA LYS A 194 -22.11 -5.06 4.55
C LYS A 194 -23.07 -4.86 5.75
N GLU A 195 -23.94 -3.88 5.67
CA GLU A 195 -24.94 -3.55 6.71
C GLU A 195 -24.34 -3.20 8.09
N LEU A 196 -23.07 -2.84 8.12
CA LEU A 196 -22.35 -2.41 9.33
C LEU A 196 -22.48 -0.91 9.61
N PHE A 197 -22.93 -0.14 8.62
CA PHE A 197 -23.11 1.31 8.70
C PHE A 197 -24.41 1.73 8.00
N GLU A 198 -25.22 2.52 8.70
CA GLU A 198 -26.54 2.90 8.23
C GLU A 198 -26.47 3.98 7.13
N LEU A 199 -27.14 3.76 6.01
CA LEU A 199 -27.12 4.66 4.84
C LEU A 199 -27.61 6.08 5.18
N HIS A 200 -28.57 6.24 6.10
CA HIS A 200 -29.07 7.55 6.47
C HIS A 200 -28.03 8.42 7.22
N LYS A 201 -27.03 7.79 7.85
CA LYS A 201 -25.92 8.45 8.55
C LYS A 201 -24.73 8.77 7.63
N TYR A 202 -24.82 8.47 6.32
CA TYR A 202 -23.73 8.60 5.36
C TYR A 202 -23.14 10.02 5.30
N PRO A 203 -21.90 10.25 5.79
CA PRO A 203 -21.38 11.59 5.98
C PRO A 203 -20.97 12.29 4.68
N PHE A 204 -20.62 11.52 3.62
CA PHE A 204 -20.22 12.08 2.33
C PHE A 204 -21.39 12.61 1.49
N ARG A 205 -22.65 12.52 1.98
CA ARG A 205 -23.79 13.22 1.34
C ARG A 205 -23.56 14.74 1.32
N LYS A 206 -23.07 15.27 2.44
CA LYS A 206 -22.81 16.72 2.63
C LYS A 206 -21.34 17.06 2.43
N TYR A 207 -20.40 16.16 2.74
CA TYR A 207 -18.98 16.42 2.64
C TYR A 207 -18.49 16.22 1.19
N LYS A 208 -17.93 17.28 0.59
CA LYS A 208 -17.34 17.24 -0.75
C LYS A 208 -15.81 17.20 -0.64
N ILE A 209 -15.19 16.18 -1.27
CA ILE A 209 -13.74 16.06 -1.34
C ILE A 209 -13.19 17.16 -2.25
N LYS A 210 -12.31 18.00 -1.71
CA LYS A 210 -11.70 19.13 -2.42
C LYS A 210 -10.38 18.69 -3.06
N TYR A 211 -10.18 19.10 -4.28
CA TYR A 211 -8.94 18.89 -5.04
C TYR A 211 -8.28 20.21 -5.36
N GLN A 212 -6.97 20.18 -5.47
CA GLN A 212 -6.19 21.27 -6.04
C GLN A 212 -5.68 20.81 -7.39
N GLU A 213 -5.90 21.64 -8.41
CA GLU A 213 -5.36 21.38 -9.72
C GLU A 213 -3.83 21.37 -9.66
N SER A 214 -3.23 20.31 -10.20
CA SER A 214 -1.77 20.18 -10.24
C SER A 214 -1.29 20.66 -11.61
N LYS A 215 -0.42 21.66 -11.61
CA LYS A 215 0.31 22.05 -12.82
C LYS A 215 1.18 20.88 -13.29
N ARG A 216 0.89 20.37 -14.47
CA ARG A 216 1.67 19.29 -15.08
C ARG A 216 2.87 19.90 -15.76
N THR A 217 4.07 19.59 -15.25
CA THR A 217 5.33 20.04 -15.85
C THR A 217 5.64 19.19 -17.08
N HIS A 218 5.90 19.86 -18.20
CA HIS A 218 6.43 19.28 -19.43
C HIS A 218 7.64 20.09 -19.89
N LEU A 219 8.44 19.54 -20.78
CA LEU A 219 9.59 20.23 -21.41
C LEU A 219 9.12 20.95 -22.67
N THR A 220 9.72 22.11 -22.94
CA THR A 220 9.60 22.77 -24.24
C THR A 220 10.50 22.07 -25.27
N PRO A 221 10.31 22.31 -26.59
CA PRO A 221 11.22 21.79 -27.63
C PRO A 221 12.68 22.18 -27.38
N GLU A 222 12.95 23.42 -26.94
CA GLU A 222 14.30 23.92 -26.66
C GLU A 222 14.90 23.22 -25.44
N GLU A 223 14.10 22.97 -24.38
CA GLU A 223 14.56 22.23 -23.19
C GLU A 223 14.86 20.77 -23.54
N LEU A 224 14.02 20.15 -24.37
CA LEU A 224 14.25 18.78 -24.86
C LEU A 224 15.53 18.74 -25.72
N GLY A 225 15.71 19.70 -26.62
CA GLY A 225 16.94 19.83 -27.42
C GLY A 225 18.20 20.01 -26.59
N ARG A 226 18.14 20.73 -25.46
CA ARG A 226 19.28 20.85 -24.53
C ARG A 226 19.62 19.51 -23.89
N LEU A 227 18.65 18.68 -23.56
CA LEU A 227 18.86 17.33 -23.04
C LEU A 227 19.44 16.37 -24.11
N GLU A 228 18.93 16.46 -25.35
CA GLU A 228 19.41 15.69 -26.49
C GLU A 228 20.91 15.93 -26.75
N ASN A 229 21.34 17.20 -26.67
CA ASN A 229 22.72 17.62 -26.94
C ASN A 229 23.64 17.56 -25.71
N LEU A 230 23.15 17.14 -24.54
CA LEU A 230 23.92 17.10 -23.31
C LEU A 230 25.06 16.07 -23.38
N LYS A 231 26.31 16.55 -23.26
CA LYS A 231 27.49 15.69 -23.21
C LYS A 231 27.67 15.17 -21.77
N LEU A 232 27.75 13.86 -21.63
CA LEU A 232 27.91 13.16 -20.33
C LEU A 232 29.09 12.17 -20.42
N ASP A 233 30.23 12.66 -20.88
CA ASP A 233 31.42 11.83 -21.09
C ASP A 233 31.88 11.20 -19.76
N GLY A 234 32.15 9.88 -19.78
CA GLY A 234 32.55 9.13 -18.58
C GLY A 234 31.43 8.85 -17.56
N GLN A 235 30.26 9.47 -17.68
CA GLN A 235 29.17 9.34 -16.71
C GLN A 235 28.11 8.33 -17.14
N ARG A 236 28.49 7.06 -17.28
CA ARG A 236 27.62 5.97 -17.81
C ARG A 236 26.23 5.89 -17.15
N THR A 237 26.16 6.08 -15.83
CA THR A 237 24.86 6.02 -15.11
C THR A 237 23.96 7.19 -15.48
N LEU A 238 24.48 8.41 -15.55
CA LEU A 238 23.69 9.58 -15.96
C LEU A 238 23.27 9.46 -17.42
N ARG A 239 24.16 9.03 -18.31
CA ARG A 239 23.84 8.80 -19.72
C ARG A 239 22.69 7.80 -19.88
N ARG A 240 22.73 6.68 -19.18
CA ARG A 240 21.66 5.69 -19.20
C ARG A 240 20.34 6.24 -18.66
N CYS A 241 20.36 7.03 -17.57
CA CYS A 241 19.17 7.69 -17.06
C CYS A 241 18.59 8.70 -18.05
N LEU A 242 19.45 9.47 -18.72
CA LEU A 242 19.04 10.41 -19.76
C LEU A 242 18.41 9.69 -20.94
N ASP A 243 19.04 8.65 -21.45
CA ASP A 243 18.55 7.87 -22.58
C ASP A 243 17.20 7.22 -22.27
N MET A 244 17.02 6.68 -21.05
CA MET A 244 15.70 6.20 -20.60
C MET A 244 14.64 7.30 -20.58
N PHE A 245 15.01 8.47 -20.09
CA PHE A 245 14.09 9.62 -20.04
C PHE A 245 13.73 10.12 -21.43
N LEU A 246 14.70 10.30 -22.33
CA LEU A 246 14.48 10.70 -23.71
C LEU A 246 13.64 9.66 -24.47
N PHE A 247 13.95 8.37 -24.29
CA PHE A 247 13.14 7.29 -24.87
C PHE A 247 11.68 7.37 -24.41
N SER A 248 11.47 7.68 -23.12
CA SER A 248 10.11 7.91 -22.60
C SER A 248 9.47 9.20 -23.14
N CYS A 249 10.25 10.27 -23.41
CA CYS A 249 9.75 11.47 -24.09
C CYS A 249 9.23 11.13 -25.48
N TYR A 250 9.92 10.27 -26.22
CA TYR A 250 9.54 9.94 -27.61
C TYR A 250 8.44 8.87 -27.71
N THR A 251 8.29 8.00 -26.71
CA THR A 251 7.37 6.85 -26.75
C THR A 251 6.19 6.97 -25.80
N GLY A 252 6.21 7.92 -24.87
CA GLY A 252 5.18 8.08 -23.85
C GLY A 252 5.15 6.98 -22.77
N LEU A 253 6.16 6.11 -22.69
CA LEU A 253 6.22 5.02 -21.73
C LEU A 253 6.25 5.50 -20.29
N ARG A 254 5.59 4.75 -19.40
CA ARG A 254 5.74 4.95 -17.96
C ARG A 254 7.04 4.34 -17.47
N PHE A 255 7.52 4.78 -16.31
CA PHE A 255 8.71 4.19 -15.68
C PHE A 255 8.56 2.67 -15.48
N SER A 256 7.40 2.20 -15.02
CA SER A 256 7.13 0.77 -14.86
C SER A 256 7.28 -0.02 -16.17
N ASP A 257 6.83 0.58 -17.27
CA ASP A 257 6.85 -0.08 -18.57
C ASP A 257 8.28 -0.10 -19.14
N ILE A 258 9.00 1.03 -19.07
CA ILE A 258 10.36 1.14 -19.64
C ILE A 258 11.38 0.22 -18.94
N VAL A 259 11.21 -0.04 -17.64
CA VAL A 259 12.10 -0.96 -16.90
C VAL A 259 11.75 -2.42 -17.10
N SER A 260 10.58 -2.74 -17.66
CA SER A 260 10.15 -4.10 -17.96
C SER A 260 10.37 -4.51 -19.42
N ILE A 261 10.62 -3.54 -20.32
CA ILE A 261 10.81 -3.84 -21.75
C ILE A 261 12.10 -4.64 -21.96
N THR A 262 11.96 -5.72 -22.72
CA THR A 262 13.04 -6.62 -23.14
C THR A 262 13.21 -6.56 -24.66
N LYS A 263 14.19 -7.24 -25.21
CA LYS A 263 14.41 -7.32 -26.67
C LYS A 263 13.25 -7.98 -27.42
N GLU A 264 12.52 -8.89 -26.77
CA GLU A 264 11.37 -9.60 -27.32
C GLU A 264 10.17 -8.67 -27.59
N ASN A 265 10.17 -7.50 -26.98
CA ASN A 265 9.14 -6.48 -27.22
C ASN A 265 9.36 -5.70 -28.52
N PHE A 266 10.50 -5.86 -29.18
CA PHE A 266 10.79 -5.17 -30.44
C PHE A 266 10.60 -6.12 -31.61
N LEU A 267 9.69 -5.75 -32.52
CA LEU A 267 9.41 -6.49 -33.73
C LEU A 267 9.90 -5.68 -34.93
N ILE A 268 10.53 -6.37 -35.91
CA ILE A 268 10.91 -5.79 -37.19
C ILE A 268 9.84 -6.22 -38.19
N ILE A 269 9.11 -5.27 -38.74
CA ILE A 269 8.08 -5.48 -39.76
C ILE A 269 8.39 -4.50 -40.90
N ASP A 270 8.59 -5.03 -42.11
CA ASP A 270 8.98 -4.27 -43.31
C ASP A 270 10.20 -3.35 -43.04
N ASP A 271 11.25 -3.90 -42.46
CA ASP A 271 12.50 -3.22 -42.05
C ASP A 271 12.29 -2.05 -41.06
N LYS A 272 11.12 -1.98 -40.42
CA LYS A 272 10.76 -0.95 -39.45
C LYS A 272 10.60 -1.52 -38.06
N VAL A 273 11.15 -0.83 -37.06
CA VAL A 273 11.11 -1.27 -35.66
C VAL A 273 9.80 -0.84 -35.01
N TRP A 274 9.10 -1.82 -34.49
CA TRP A 274 7.89 -1.66 -33.69
C TRP A 274 8.16 -2.09 -32.23
N LEU A 275 7.65 -1.32 -31.27
CA LEU A 275 7.64 -1.70 -29.87
C LEU A 275 6.24 -2.22 -29.52
N VAL A 276 6.16 -3.49 -29.07
CA VAL A 276 4.92 -4.16 -28.68
C VAL A 276 5.05 -4.63 -27.25
N TYR A 277 4.18 -4.16 -26.36
CA TYR A 277 4.22 -4.53 -24.94
C TYR A 277 2.83 -4.43 -24.29
N SER A 278 2.64 -5.11 -23.16
CA SER A 278 1.48 -4.89 -22.27
C SER A 278 1.85 -3.94 -21.15
N SER A 279 1.05 -2.88 -20.96
CA SER A 279 1.31 -1.89 -19.90
C SER A 279 1.19 -2.51 -18.51
N VAL A 280 2.22 -2.45 -17.70
CA VAL A 280 2.29 -3.02 -16.33
C VAL A 280 1.17 -2.51 -15.43
N LYS A 281 0.73 -1.27 -15.63
CA LYS A 281 -0.31 -0.65 -14.78
C LYS A 281 -1.73 -1.04 -15.19
N THR A 282 -2.01 -1.11 -16.49
CA THR A 282 -3.37 -1.23 -17.04
C THR A 282 -3.64 -2.54 -17.78
N ASP A 283 -2.59 -3.34 -18.00
CA ASP A 283 -2.62 -4.59 -18.75
C ASP A 283 -3.15 -4.44 -20.20
N VAL A 284 -3.03 -3.23 -20.75
CA VAL A 284 -3.43 -2.93 -22.12
C VAL A 284 -2.27 -3.18 -23.06
N SER A 285 -2.51 -3.93 -24.15
CA SER A 285 -1.54 -4.13 -25.21
C SER A 285 -1.33 -2.82 -26.00
N VAL A 286 -0.08 -2.46 -26.18
CA VAL A 286 0.34 -1.22 -26.88
C VAL A 286 1.30 -1.59 -28.01
N ARG A 287 1.09 -0.99 -29.18
CA ARG A 287 1.95 -1.14 -30.35
C ARG A 287 2.40 0.25 -30.82
N LEU A 288 3.70 0.51 -30.82
CA LEU A 288 4.28 1.80 -31.16
C LEU A 288 5.23 1.69 -32.36
N PRO A 289 4.95 2.40 -33.46
CA PRO A 289 5.87 2.48 -34.60
C PRO A 289 7.00 3.48 -34.28
N LEU A 290 8.15 2.98 -33.82
CA LEU A 290 9.25 3.85 -33.36
C LEU A 290 9.79 4.78 -34.45
N PHE A 291 9.67 4.38 -35.69
CA PHE A 291 10.11 5.16 -36.84
C PHE A 291 9.23 6.40 -37.14
N LEU A 292 7.98 6.41 -36.69
CA LEU A 292 7.05 7.54 -36.87
C LEU A 292 7.07 8.52 -35.70
N LEU A 293 7.31 8.01 -34.48
CA LEU A 293 7.24 8.83 -33.28
C LEU A 293 8.46 9.75 -33.19
N PHE A 294 8.22 11.06 -33.08
CA PHE A 294 9.28 12.07 -33.00
C PHE A 294 10.38 11.85 -34.08
N GLU A 295 9.94 11.63 -35.33
CA GLU A 295 10.85 11.44 -36.47
C GLU A 295 11.88 10.31 -36.26
N GLY A 296 11.51 9.28 -35.49
CA GLY A 296 12.38 8.15 -35.19
C GLY A 296 13.49 8.41 -34.18
N LYS A 297 13.46 9.52 -33.41
CA LYS A 297 14.48 9.87 -32.41
C LYS A 297 14.70 8.79 -31.31
N SER A 298 13.75 7.89 -31.12
CA SER A 298 13.91 6.75 -30.24
C SER A 298 14.83 5.63 -30.78
N LEU A 299 14.99 5.55 -32.12
CA LEU A 299 15.76 4.49 -32.79
C LEU A 299 17.26 4.50 -32.42
N PRO A 300 17.98 5.63 -32.44
CA PRO A 300 19.39 5.66 -32.02
C PRO A 300 19.60 5.22 -30.58
N ILE A 301 18.61 5.45 -29.71
CA ILE A 301 18.65 4.98 -28.32
C ILE A 301 18.42 3.46 -28.28
N TYR A 302 17.42 2.95 -29.03
CA TYR A 302 17.20 1.52 -29.17
C TYR A 302 18.46 0.80 -29.68
N GLU A 303 19.09 1.27 -30.76
CA GLU A 303 20.30 0.69 -31.34
C GLU A 303 21.44 0.61 -30.31
N ARG A 304 21.60 1.62 -29.45
CA ARG A 304 22.64 1.64 -28.40
C ARG A 304 22.43 0.54 -27.38
N TYR A 305 21.20 0.16 -27.07
CA TYR A 305 20.86 -0.75 -25.98
C TYR A 305 20.27 -2.09 -26.41
N LYS A 306 19.99 -2.33 -27.68
CA LYS A 306 19.33 -3.57 -28.19
C LYS A 306 20.01 -4.87 -27.75
N ASN A 307 21.32 -4.83 -27.50
CA ASN A 307 22.11 -5.99 -27.06
C ASN A 307 22.30 -6.05 -25.53
N ALA A 308 21.67 -5.17 -24.78
CA ALA A 308 21.78 -5.17 -23.33
C ALA A 308 21.14 -6.43 -22.71
N PRO A 309 21.72 -6.98 -21.65
CA PRO A 309 21.17 -8.17 -21.01
C PRO A 309 19.85 -7.86 -20.27
N ARG A 310 18.91 -8.79 -20.32
CA ARG A 310 17.61 -8.82 -19.62
C ARG A 310 16.61 -7.77 -20.09
N THR A 311 16.87 -6.48 -19.89
CA THR A 311 15.96 -5.40 -20.29
C THR A 311 16.65 -4.45 -21.25
N LEU A 312 15.87 -3.63 -22.00
CA LEU A 312 16.43 -2.70 -22.98
C LEU A 312 17.58 -1.85 -22.44
N PHE A 313 17.46 -1.35 -21.20
CA PHE A 313 18.49 -0.52 -20.59
C PHE A 313 19.45 -1.28 -19.65
N GLY A 314 19.47 -2.62 -19.76
CA GLY A 314 20.31 -3.50 -18.93
C GLY A 314 19.72 -3.81 -17.55
N VAL A 315 20.60 -4.17 -16.60
CA VAL A 315 20.16 -4.48 -15.22
C VAL A 315 19.31 -3.35 -14.68
N PRO A 316 18.19 -3.65 -14.00
CA PRO A 316 17.26 -2.62 -13.53
C PRO A 316 18.02 -1.53 -12.80
N LEU A 317 17.85 -0.31 -13.28
CA LEU A 317 18.22 0.86 -12.51
C LEU A 317 17.46 0.79 -11.18
N SER A 318 18.13 1.13 -10.12
CA SER A 318 17.53 1.32 -8.82
C SER A 318 16.19 2.09 -8.91
N SER A 319 15.40 2.05 -7.89
CA SER A 319 14.02 2.57 -7.80
C SER A 319 13.76 3.88 -8.59
N ASN A 320 12.52 4.13 -8.98
CA ASN A 320 12.10 5.39 -9.61
C ASN A 320 12.57 6.65 -8.84
N SER A 321 12.65 6.59 -7.51
CA SER A 321 13.20 7.65 -6.67
C SER A 321 14.65 7.96 -7.02
N ASN A 322 15.47 6.95 -7.25
CA ASN A 322 16.89 7.14 -7.58
C ASN A 322 17.06 7.70 -9.00
N VAL A 323 16.29 7.19 -9.96
CA VAL A 323 16.25 7.77 -11.32
C VAL A 323 15.85 9.24 -11.27
N ASN A 324 14.82 9.60 -10.50
CA ASN A 324 14.42 11.00 -10.32
C ASN A 324 15.50 11.86 -9.66
N LYS A 325 16.32 11.28 -8.78
CA LYS A 325 17.51 11.98 -8.22
C LYS A 325 18.55 12.29 -9.29
N GLN A 326 18.82 11.33 -10.19
CA GLN A 326 19.73 11.55 -11.32
C GLN A 326 19.16 12.56 -12.33
N LEU A 327 17.85 12.50 -12.61
CA LEU A 327 17.18 13.44 -13.51
C LEU A 327 17.27 14.89 -13.01
N ARG A 328 17.20 15.13 -11.71
CA ARG A 328 17.44 16.49 -11.15
C ARG A 328 18.85 16.99 -11.48
N ARG A 329 19.88 16.14 -11.33
CA ARG A 329 21.25 16.49 -11.69
C ARG A 329 21.40 16.75 -13.20
N ILE A 330 20.76 15.90 -14.03
CA ILE A 330 20.75 16.08 -15.49
C ILE A 330 20.07 17.39 -15.87
N SER A 331 18.94 17.75 -15.25
CA SER A 331 18.24 19.03 -15.49
C SER A 331 19.10 20.24 -15.14
N GLN A 332 19.83 20.17 -14.02
CA GLN A 332 20.78 21.23 -13.63
C GLN A 332 21.90 21.41 -14.67
N LEU A 333 22.49 20.29 -15.13
CA LEU A 333 23.53 20.30 -16.18
C LEU A 333 23.03 20.86 -17.52
N ALA A 334 21.74 20.65 -17.83
CA ALA A 334 21.08 21.18 -19.02
C ALA A 334 20.49 22.58 -18.83
N SER A 335 20.73 23.25 -17.69
CA SER A 335 20.17 24.57 -17.36
C SER A 335 18.64 24.61 -17.48
N ILE A 336 17.97 23.60 -16.91
CA ILE A 336 16.51 23.50 -16.85
C ILE A 336 16.06 23.71 -15.41
N ASP A 337 15.41 24.85 -15.13
CA ASP A 337 14.97 25.22 -13.77
C ASP A 337 13.68 24.53 -13.32
N LYS A 338 13.03 23.77 -14.22
CA LYS A 338 11.83 23.02 -13.87
C LYS A 338 12.15 21.78 -13.03
N LYS A 339 11.25 21.44 -12.11
CA LYS A 339 11.31 20.18 -11.38
C LYS A 339 11.01 19.00 -12.30
N VAL A 340 12.01 18.45 -12.95
CA VAL A 340 11.88 17.28 -13.82
C VAL A 340 11.82 15.99 -13.00
N SER A 341 10.85 15.14 -13.33
CA SER A 341 10.72 13.78 -12.85
C SER A 341 10.53 12.84 -14.03
N PHE A 342 10.65 11.53 -13.84
CA PHE A 342 10.45 10.59 -14.94
C PHE A 342 9.05 10.71 -15.57
N HIS A 343 8.04 11.07 -14.77
CA HIS A 343 6.69 11.30 -15.27
C HIS A 343 6.58 12.53 -16.19
N THR A 344 7.49 13.49 -16.07
CA THR A 344 7.59 14.67 -16.96
C THR A 344 7.81 14.24 -18.41
N ALA A 345 8.55 13.16 -18.68
CA ALA A 345 8.75 12.64 -20.02
C ALA A 345 7.41 12.33 -20.73
N ARG A 346 6.50 11.65 -20.02
CA ARG A 346 5.19 11.33 -20.58
C ARG A 346 4.30 12.55 -20.79
N HIS A 347 4.43 13.58 -19.94
CA HIS A 347 3.73 14.86 -20.18
C HIS A 347 4.31 15.59 -21.39
N THR A 348 5.64 15.55 -21.56
CA THR A 348 6.32 16.10 -22.74
C THR A 348 5.85 15.41 -24.01
N ASN A 349 5.82 14.07 -24.02
CA ASN A 349 5.31 13.29 -25.16
C ASN A 349 3.87 13.65 -25.55
N ALA A 350 3.01 13.92 -24.58
CA ALA A 350 1.61 14.24 -24.83
C ALA A 350 1.37 15.70 -25.23
N THR A 351 2.38 16.57 -25.07
CA THR A 351 2.27 18.01 -25.32
C THR A 351 2.94 18.40 -26.63
N LEU A 352 4.07 17.79 -26.96
CA LEU A 352 4.80 17.96 -28.23
C LEU A 352 4.32 17.00 -29.30
#